data_17b69f356368e73c8e00ed32040c631f
#
_entry.id   17b69f356368e73c8e00ed32040c631f
#
_cell.length_a   1.000
_cell.length_b   1.000
_cell.length_c   1.000
_cell.angle_alpha   90.00
_cell.angle_beta   90.00
_cell.angle_gamma   90.00
#
_symmetry.space_group_name_H-M   'P 1'
#
loop_
_entity.id
_entity.type
_entity.pdbx_description
1 polymer ?
#
loop_
_entity_poly.entity_id
_entity_poly.type
_entity_poly.pdbx_seq_one_letter_code
_entity_poly.pdbx_strand_id
1 'polypeptide(L)'
;MYPKVKTVRRGGRSYEYLELVEGRREGARVRQHVVATLGRLDELRAGGQIEQLAAGLARLHQPPPGTRRQVGPLLIVAHYLRRLGVAGIVDTVIPRRGRALAGHGEIAAVLAASRLCSPAPLYDIAGWASSAAVAELLGVPAALLNDDRLGRSLEALAPASEDVRVRLLLKAVGEFAVADASRLHLDLTAVRFTGGYPGSAVVEKGWAADRTIGRQVKTVQASTPSGVGVYFRSRPGAGSELPSFMAAIEALAGALPPDLVIVADSGLGYLENLCAADGKNVRFVAPLRADTGWEGRFDADVGPLGGLAALEVLDYISYRERRLPPGKRTTWKGLLRPFPVTSKDGAAHDLRAAYIWSSEEAASVAAARERALATAEAALGRVRNGLGGRYYKTRRQVDARVAKILTGQAAALITVRTGTKAGKPTITWQRDHGAITAASRLDGLYALATNLPDPGDQAPLTAGDVLKAYKDQWIVEQRHRDLKQTLKVRPIFLHNDDRIEALIAVIGIALLIFGLIEAELRAALGECVPLPGILPEGRAAVPTARAVLAAFDGLELTYTPAGIVLDRLSPVQRRILALLDIPLPWPEKPA
;
A
#
# COMPACT_ATOMS: atom_id res chain seq x y z
N MET A 1 41.63 -1.17 11.91
CA MET A 1 42.70 -0.96 10.94
C MET A 1 42.11 -0.39 9.67
N TYR A 2 42.76 0.60 9.01
CA TYR A 2 42.26 1.22 7.78
C TYR A 2 43.44 1.75 6.94
N PRO A 3 43.26 1.85 5.59
CA PRO A 3 44.30 2.43 4.74
C PRO A 3 44.36 3.96 4.92
N LYS A 4 45.55 4.50 4.91
CA LYS A 4 45.85 5.93 4.99
C LYS A 4 46.89 6.29 3.95
N VAL A 5 46.69 7.39 3.24
CA VAL A 5 47.69 7.96 2.36
C VAL A 5 48.52 8.99 3.17
N LYS A 6 49.82 8.81 3.17
CA LYS A 6 50.78 9.72 3.80
C LYS A 6 51.64 10.38 2.74
N THR A 7 51.61 11.68 2.72
CA THR A 7 52.47 12.47 1.82
C THR A 7 53.82 12.77 2.47
N VAL A 8 54.90 12.43 1.79
CA VAL A 8 56.27 12.71 2.20
C VAL A 8 56.95 13.60 1.14
N ARG A 9 57.54 14.70 1.57
CA ARG A 9 58.33 15.59 0.71
C ARG A 9 59.80 15.25 0.83
N ARG A 10 60.46 14.96 -0.30
CA ARG A 10 61.89 14.67 -0.34
C ARG A 10 62.49 15.24 -1.62
N GLY A 11 63.57 16.04 -1.51
CA GLY A 11 64.26 16.63 -2.68
C GLY A 11 63.37 17.51 -3.56
N GLY A 12 62.43 18.28 -3.00
CA GLY A 12 61.52 19.15 -3.74
C GLY A 12 60.32 18.42 -4.41
N ARG A 13 60.26 17.10 -4.30
CA ARG A 13 59.17 16.29 -4.86
C ARG A 13 58.27 15.75 -3.74
N SER A 14 57.00 15.56 -4.02
CA SER A 14 56.02 14.99 -3.10
C SER A 14 55.73 13.55 -3.52
N TYR A 15 55.78 12.64 -2.56
CA TYR A 15 55.51 11.20 -2.75
C TYR A 15 54.39 10.80 -1.81
N GLU A 16 53.45 10.01 -2.33
CA GLU A 16 52.36 9.44 -1.54
C GLU A 16 52.65 7.99 -1.21
N TYR A 17 52.52 7.61 0.06
CA TYR A 17 52.69 6.24 0.54
C TYR A 17 51.35 5.73 1.08
N LEU A 18 51.02 4.48 0.73
CA LEU A 18 49.89 3.78 1.32
C LEU A 18 50.32 3.07 2.60
N GLU A 19 49.74 3.46 3.73
CA GLU A 19 49.98 2.87 5.04
C GLU A 19 48.70 2.20 5.56
N LEU A 20 48.83 1.06 6.26
CA LEU A 20 47.78 0.50 7.10
C LEU A 20 47.96 1.03 8.51
N VAL A 21 46.96 1.71 9.04
CA VAL A 21 47.01 2.32 10.39
C VAL A 21 45.88 1.78 11.27
N GLU A 22 46.19 1.70 12.57
CA GLU A 22 45.22 1.33 13.60
C GLU A 22 45.09 2.47 14.60
N GLY A 23 43.83 2.82 14.95
CA GLY A 23 43.55 3.75 16.04
C GLY A 23 43.55 3.01 17.38
N ARG A 24 44.51 3.30 18.26
CA ARG A 24 44.53 2.79 19.64
C ARG A 24 44.16 3.90 20.61
N ARG A 25 43.37 3.57 21.60
CA ARG A 25 43.00 4.51 22.66
C ARG A 25 44.07 4.51 23.73
N GLU A 26 44.74 5.64 23.87
CA GLU A 26 45.72 5.89 24.92
C GLU A 26 45.16 6.95 25.86
N GLY A 27 44.59 6.51 26.97
CA GLY A 27 43.86 7.39 27.89
C GLY A 27 42.61 8.05 27.26
N ALA A 28 42.56 9.37 27.29
CA ALA A 28 41.47 10.16 26.71
C ALA A 28 41.63 10.43 25.19
N ARG A 29 42.75 10.06 24.58
CA ARG A 29 43.06 10.35 23.16
C ARG A 29 43.17 9.07 22.34
N VAL A 30 42.79 9.16 21.06
CA VAL A 30 43.01 8.09 20.07
C VAL A 30 44.24 8.44 19.27
N ARG A 31 45.30 7.60 19.36
CA ARG A 31 46.52 7.72 18.55
C ARG A 31 46.49 6.73 17.39
N GLN A 32 47.05 7.16 16.25
CA GLN A 32 47.19 6.30 15.05
C GLN A 32 48.56 5.63 15.10
N HIS A 33 48.54 4.30 15.07
CA HIS A 33 49.75 3.48 14.95
C HIS A 33 49.83 2.92 13.54
N VAL A 34 51.00 3.05 12.89
CA VAL A 34 51.25 2.44 11.59
C VAL A 34 51.50 0.95 11.81
N VAL A 35 50.65 0.12 11.22
CA VAL A 35 50.76 -1.36 11.28
C VAL A 35 51.69 -1.85 10.18
N ALA A 36 51.55 -1.28 8.96
CA ALA A 36 52.42 -1.61 7.82
C ALA A 36 52.42 -0.44 6.81
N THR A 37 53.56 -0.23 6.15
CA THR A 37 53.67 0.62 4.96
C THR A 37 53.70 -0.29 3.74
N LEU A 38 52.69 -0.13 2.85
CA LEU A 38 52.48 -1.03 1.70
C LEU A 38 53.35 -0.62 0.50
N GLY A 39 53.72 0.65 0.39
CA GLY A 39 54.56 1.16 -0.69
C GLY A 39 54.11 2.53 -1.22
N ARG A 40 54.78 2.99 -2.29
CA ARG A 40 54.37 4.23 -2.97
C ARG A 40 53.06 4.02 -3.73
N LEU A 41 52.12 4.97 -3.56
CA LEU A 41 50.77 4.84 -4.11
C LEU A 41 50.74 4.85 -5.64
N ASP A 42 51.64 5.64 -6.26
CA ASP A 42 51.79 5.69 -7.73
C ASP A 42 52.32 4.37 -8.30
N GLU A 43 53.33 3.74 -7.66
CA GLU A 43 53.86 2.45 -8.08
C GLU A 43 52.87 1.32 -7.85
N LEU A 44 52.17 1.30 -6.72
CA LEU A 44 51.15 0.31 -6.39
C LEU A 44 49.97 0.36 -7.37
N ARG A 45 49.56 1.57 -7.83
CA ARG A 45 48.53 1.74 -8.86
C ARG A 45 49.01 1.28 -10.24
N ALA A 46 50.21 1.70 -10.64
CA ALA A 46 50.77 1.34 -11.93
C ALA A 46 50.99 -0.18 -12.09
N GLY A 47 51.33 -0.85 -11.01
CA GLY A 47 51.56 -2.32 -11.00
C GLY A 47 50.29 -3.15 -10.75
N GLY A 48 49.09 -2.57 -10.61
CA GLY A 48 47.87 -3.31 -10.29
C GLY A 48 47.86 -3.99 -8.91
N GLN A 49 48.81 -3.61 -8.03
CA GLN A 49 48.99 -4.28 -6.74
C GLN A 49 47.90 -3.90 -5.73
N ILE A 50 47.25 -2.73 -5.90
CA ILE A 50 46.13 -2.33 -5.03
C ILE A 50 44.93 -3.26 -5.31
N GLU A 51 44.63 -3.54 -6.58
CA GLU A 51 43.59 -4.43 -7.01
C GLU A 51 43.85 -5.87 -6.57
N GLN A 52 45.12 -6.32 -6.71
CA GLN A 52 45.56 -7.65 -6.23
C GLN A 52 45.45 -7.81 -4.74
N LEU A 53 45.85 -6.77 -3.96
CA LEU A 53 45.73 -6.78 -2.51
C LEU A 53 44.28 -6.76 -2.06
N ALA A 54 43.45 -5.93 -2.70
CA ALA A 54 42.02 -5.89 -2.43
C ALA A 54 41.36 -7.24 -2.74
N ALA A 55 41.68 -7.87 -3.87
CA ALA A 55 41.20 -9.21 -4.24
C ALA A 55 41.70 -10.29 -3.28
N GLY A 56 42.93 -10.20 -2.82
CA GLY A 56 43.50 -11.10 -1.80
C GLY A 56 42.78 -10.98 -0.45
N LEU A 57 42.56 -9.76 0.02
CA LEU A 57 41.84 -9.49 1.25
C LEU A 57 40.36 -9.92 1.13
N ALA A 58 39.73 -9.69 -0.02
CA ALA A 58 38.38 -10.15 -0.29
C ALA A 58 38.25 -11.69 -0.22
N ARG A 59 39.26 -12.44 -0.74
CA ARG A 59 39.30 -13.91 -0.61
C ARG A 59 39.43 -14.38 0.83
N LEU A 60 40.19 -13.67 1.68
CA LEU A 60 40.31 -14.01 3.10
C LEU A 60 39.00 -13.78 3.88
N HIS A 61 38.11 -12.94 3.36
CA HIS A 61 36.79 -12.69 3.92
C HIS A 61 35.68 -13.54 3.30
N GLN A 62 36.00 -14.31 2.25
CA GLN A 62 35.00 -15.21 1.68
C GLN A 62 34.69 -16.34 2.67
N PRO A 63 33.41 -16.73 2.79
CA PRO A 63 33.05 -17.91 3.55
C PRO A 63 33.80 -19.15 3.00
N PRO A 64 34.11 -20.12 3.85
CA PRO A 64 34.82 -21.32 3.43
C PRO A 64 34.01 -22.08 2.35
N PRO A 65 34.69 -22.82 1.45
CA PRO A 65 34.04 -23.70 0.49
C PRO A 65 33.03 -24.63 1.19
N GLY A 66 31.88 -24.84 0.58
CA GLY A 66 30.78 -25.60 1.16
C GLY A 66 29.76 -24.74 1.93
N THR A 67 30.09 -23.47 2.25
CA THR A 67 29.12 -22.56 2.86
C THR A 67 27.96 -22.30 1.91
N ARG A 68 26.75 -22.40 2.44
CA ARG A 68 25.50 -22.12 1.69
C ARG A 68 24.86 -20.83 2.22
N ARG A 69 24.18 -20.10 1.32
CA ARG A 69 23.38 -18.91 1.65
C ARG A 69 22.05 -18.99 0.93
N GLN A 70 21.00 -18.60 1.60
CA GLN A 70 19.69 -18.49 0.98
C GLN A 70 19.64 -17.31 0.03
N VAL A 71 19.42 -17.55 -1.22
CA VAL A 71 19.19 -16.54 -2.25
C VAL A 71 17.70 -16.19 -2.28
N GLY A 72 16.87 -17.20 -2.44
CA GLY A 72 15.42 -17.07 -2.39
C GLY A 72 14.88 -15.94 -3.26
N PRO A 73 13.82 -15.26 -2.80
CA PRO A 73 13.24 -14.10 -3.50
C PRO A 73 14.16 -12.88 -3.55
N LEU A 74 15.26 -12.86 -2.76
CA LEU A 74 16.19 -11.73 -2.72
C LEU A 74 16.85 -11.47 -4.08
N LEU A 75 16.98 -12.48 -4.95
CA LEU A 75 17.48 -12.34 -6.32
C LEU A 75 16.65 -11.31 -7.11
N ILE A 76 15.34 -11.47 -7.11
CA ILE A 76 14.42 -10.55 -7.80
C ILE A 76 14.40 -9.21 -7.10
N VAL A 77 14.25 -9.19 -5.76
CA VAL A 77 14.15 -7.98 -4.96
C VAL A 77 15.38 -7.09 -5.12
N ALA A 78 16.58 -7.67 -5.10
CA ALA A 78 17.83 -6.92 -5.28
C ALA A 78 17.94 -6.30 -6.69
N HIS A 79 17.41 -6.96 -7.71
CA HIS A 79 17.33 -6.40 -9.07
C HIS A 79 16.48 -5.13 -9.08
N TYR A 80 15.27 -5.16 -8.52
CA TYR A 80 14.38 -4.00 -8.48
C TYR A 80 14.90 -2.88 -7.58
N LEU A 81 15.53 -3.20 -6.44
CA LEU A 81 16.18 -2.19 -5.59
C LEU A 81 17.28 -1.42 -6.33
N ARG A 82 18.09 -2.13 -7.14
CA ARG A 82 19.15 -1.51 -7.97
C ARG A 82 18.55 -0.71 -9.11
N ARG A 83 17.57 -1.25 -9.84
CA ARG A 83 16.93 -0.58 -10.98
C ARG A 83 16.20 0.70 -10.56
N LEU A 84 15.52 0.69 -9.40
CA LEU A 84 14.94 1.89 -8.77
C LEU A 84 16.01 2.84 -8.22
N GLY A 85 17.24 2.39 -8.02
CA GLY A 85 18.31 3.20 -7.43
C GLY A 85 18.06 3.59 -5.97
N VAL A 86 17.37 2.75 -5.19
CA VAL A 86 16.92 3.06 -3.82
C VAL A 86 18.06 3.57 -2.94
N ALA A 87 19.19 2.87 -2.91
CA ALA A 87 20.33 3.27 -2.09
C ALA A 87 20.90 4.64 -2.50
N GLY A 88 21.08 4.88 -3.79
CA GLY A 88 21.58 6.15 -4.32
C GLY A 88 20.62 7.31 -4.06
N ILE A 89 19.31 7.12 -4.22
CA ILE A 89 18.30 8.16 -3.95
C ILE A 89 18.34 8.55 -2.46
N VAL A 90 18.35 7.58 -1.55
CA VAL A 90 18.41 7.86 -0.11
C VAL A 90 19.72 8.54 0.26
N ASP A 91 20.87 8.06 -0.22
CA ASP A 91 22.19 8.64 0.10
C ASP A 91 22.39 10.03 -0.53
N THR A 92 21.63 10.39 -1.58
CA THR A 92 21.61 11.76 -2.14
C THR A 92 20.89 12.73 -1.20
N VAL A 93 19.79 12.28 -0.59
CA VAL A 93 18.99 13.10 0.35
C VAL A 93 19.63 13.12 1.74
N ILE A 94 20.22 12.01 2.17
CA ILE A 94 20.86 11.86 3.49
C ILE A 94 22.33 11.48 3.29
N PRO A 95 23.22 12.46 3.09
CA PRO A 95 24.63 12.17 2.82
C PRO A 95 25.29 11.36 3.92
N ARG A 96 26.18 10.45 3.53
CA ARG A 96 27.04 9.71 4.48
C ARG A 96 27.81 10.67 5.37
N ARG A 97 27.77 10.46 6.67
CA ARG A 97 28.60 11.19 7.62
C ARG A 97 29.87 10.41 7.95
N GLY A 98 31.01 11.04 7.76
CA GLY A 98 32.31 10.50 8.17
C GLY A 98 32.70 9.20 7.45
N ARG A 99 33.27 8.24 8.23
CA ARG A 99 33.78 6.94 7.73
C ARG A 99 32.79 5.79 7.89
N ALA A 100 31.49 6.04 7.72
CA ALA A 100 30.49 4.98 7.83
C ALA A 100 30.75 3.87 6.79
N LEU A 101 30.81 2.62 7.23
CA LEU A 101 31.08 1.46 6.37
C LEU A 101 29.84 1.09 5.52
N ALA A 102 28.63 1.48 5.94
CA ALA A 102 27.40 1.37 5.16
C ALA A 102 26.64 2.70 5.19
N GLY A 103 26.07 3.12 4.06
CA GLY A 103 25.24 4.31 3.92
C GLY A 103 23.82 4.08 4.42
N HIS A 104 23.08 5.18 4.63
CA HIS A 104 21.66 5.11 5.00
C HIS A 104 20.82 4.46 3.89
N GLY A 105 21.19 4.67 2.62
CA GLY A 105 20.54 4.07 1.47
C GLY A 105 20.72 2.56 1.37
N GLU A 106 21.92 2.07 1.65
CA GLU A 106 22.20 0.64 1.72
C GLU A 106 21.39 -0.02 2.85
N ILE A 107 21.31 0.61 4.02
CA ILE A 107 20.48 0.13 5.14
C ILE A 107 19.00 0.14 4.77
N ALA A 108 18.49 1.21 4.16
CA ALA A 108 17.09 1.28 3.69
C ALA A 108 16.77 0.17 2.68
N ALA A 109 17.70 -0.11 1.74
CA ALA A 109 17.54 -1.19 0.77
C ALA A 109 17.49 -2.58 1.45
N VAL A 110 18.36 -2.84 2.43
CA VAL A 110 18.33 -4.10 3.21
C VAL A 110 17.03 -4.24 4.00
N LEU A 111 16.56 -3.16 4.64
CA LEU A 111 15.29 -3.18 5.38
C LEU A 111 14.10 -3.43 4.45
N ALA A 112 14.06 -2.80 3.27
CA ALA A 112 13.01 -3.04 2.27
C ALA A 112 13.06 -4.49 1.75
N ALA A 113 14.25 -5.03 1.46
CA ALA A 113 14.44 -6.41 1.07
C ALA A 113 13.97 -7.40 2.14
N SER A 114 14.29 -7.12 3.41
CA SER A 114 13.83 -7.96 4.53
C SER A 114 12.30 -8.03 4.58
N ARG A 115 11.59 -6.92 4.35
CA ARG A 115 10.11 -6.92 4.34
C ARG A 115 9.51 -7.79 3.23
N LEU A 116 10.21 -7.93 2.11
CA LEU A 116 9.78 -8.75 0.97
C LEU A 116 10.18 -10.23 1.09
N CYS A 117 11.35 -10.49 1.66
CA CYS A 117 11.93 -11.83 1.70
C CYS A 117 11.69 -12.56 3.03
N SER A 118 11.86 -11.87 4.16
CA SER A 118 11.75 -12.43 5.51
C SER A 118 11.39 -11.32 6.50
N PRO A 119 10.10 -10.93 6.57
CA PRO A 119 9.67 -9.87 7.48
C PRO A 119 10.03 -10.20 8.93
N ALA A 120 10.95 -9.43 9.50
CA ALA A 120 11.50 -9.64 10.84
C ALA A 120 11.58 -8.32 11.63
N PRO A 121 11.59 -8.36 12.97
CA PRO A 121 11.96 -7.23 13.81
C PRO A 121 13.39 -6.76 13.54
N LEU A 122 13.72 -5.50 13.91
CA LEU A 122 15.06 -4.94 13.64
C LEU A 122 16.18 -5.78 14.23
N TYR A 123 16.01 -6.29 15.45
CA TYR A 123 17.02 -7.11 16.13
C TYR A 123 17.33 -8.45 15.43
N ASP A 124 16.44 -8.95 14.58
CA ASP A 124 16.61 -10.21 13.84
C ASP A 124 17.22 -10.00 12.43
N ILE A 125 17.32 -8.76 11.95
CA ILE A 125 17.81 -8.44 10.59
C ILE A 125 19.22 -8.96 10.36
N ALA A 126 20.12 -8.81 11.34
CA ALA A 126 21.50 -9.33 11.25
C ALA A 126 21.51 -10.87 11.13
N GLY A 127 20.64 -11.56 11.89
CA GLY A 127 20.48 -13.01 11.83
C GLY A 127 20.02 -13.47 10.45
N TRP A 128 18.97 -12.86 9.90
CA TRP A 128 18.52 -13.12 8.54
C TRP A 128 19.63 -12.84 7.52
N ALA A 129 20.28 -11.69 7.57
CA ALA A 129 21.33 -11.31 6.63
C ALA A 129 22.56 -12.24 6.68
N SER A 130 22.82 -12.89 7.82
CA SER A 130 23.93 -13.85 7.96
C SER A 130 23.64 -15.19 7.27
N SER A 131 22.38 -15.58 7.14
CA SER A 131 21.95 -16.80 6.48
C SER A 131 21.55 -16.60 5.01
N ALA A 132 21.11 -15.38 4.67
CA ALA A 132 20.74 -15.01 3.31
C ALA A 132 21.90 -14.35 2.54
N ALA A 133 21.81 -14.33 1.20
CA ALA A 133 22.80 -13.76 0.30
C ALA A 133 22.76 -12.21 0.26
N VAL A 134 22.60 -11.57 1.43
CA VAL A 134 22.50 -10.10 1.53
C VAL A 134 23.83 -9.41 1.20
N ALA A 135 24.93 -9.94 1.70
CA ALA A 135 26.25 -9.40 1.39
C ALA A 135 26.58 -9.54 -0.10
N GLU A 136 26.20 -10.65 -0.70
CA GLU A 136 26.50 -10.99 -2.10
C GLU A 136 25.63 -10.20 -3.08
N LEU A 137 24.34 -9.96 -2.74
CA LEU A 137 23.40 -9.28 -3.61
C LEU A 137 23.24 -7.78 -3.35
N LEU A 138 23.39 -7.34 -2.10
CA LEU A 138 23.21 -5.94 -1.70
C LEU A 138 24.52 -5.26 -1.21
N GLY A 139 25.63 -6.01 -1.10
CA GLY A 139 26.92 -5.47 -0.71
C GLY A 139 27.05 -5.12 0.78
N VAL A 140 26.10 -5.51 1.63
CA VAL A 140 26.05 -5.15 3.05
C VAL A 140 26.28 -6.37 3.93
N PRO A 141 27.47 -6.50 4.56
CA PRO A 141 27.74 -7.59 5.50
C PRO A 141 26.82 -7.56 6.72
N ALA A 142 26.40 -8.73 7.19
CA ALA A 142 25.51 -8.87 8.35
C ALA A 142 26.04 -8.20 9.62
N ALA A 143 27.36 -8.17 9.82
CA ALA A 143 28.01 -7.50 10.95
C ALA A 143 27.75 -5.98 11.01
N LEU A 144 27.33 -5.37 9.89
CA LEU A 144 26.97 -3.95 9.83
C LEU A 144 25.49 -3.69 10.15
N LEU A 145 24.67 -4.71 10.37
CA LEU A 145 23.22 -4.63 10.51
C LEU A 145 22.75 -4.78 11.97
N ASN A 146 23.51 -4.24 12.93
CA ASN A 146 23.07 -4.24 14.31
C ASN A 146 21.91 -3.25 14.54
N ASP A 147 21.09 -3.52 15.56
CA ASP A 147 19.87 -2.77 15.89
C ASP A 147 20.09 -1.25 16.06
N ASP A 148 21.20 -0.87 16.69
CA ASP A 148 21.57 0.53 16.92
C ASP A 148 21.85 1.28 15.59
N ARG A 149 22.54 0.66 14.64
CA ARG A 149 22.78 1.24 13.31
C ARG A 149 21.49 1.33 12.50
N LEU A 150 20.68 0.28 12.52
CA LEU A 150 19.39 0.27 11.85
C LEU A 150 18.49 1.38 12.41
N GLY A 151 18.42 1.52 13.74
CA GLY A 151 17.67 2.56 14.42
C GLY A 151 18.12 3.97 14.04
N ARG A 152 19.45 4.25 14.06
CA ARG A 152 20.00 5.55 13.64
C ARG A 152 19.74 5.86 12.16
N SER A 153 19.74 4.85 11.30
CA SER A 153 19.43 5.05 9.89
C SER A 153 17.95 5.40 9.69
N LEU A 154 17.05 4.80 10.47
CA LEU A 154 15.63 5.16 10.46
C LEU A 154 15.42 6.58 11.00
N GLU A 155 16.08 6.97 12.10
CA GLU A 155 15.99 8.35 12.62
C GLU A 155 16.49 9.40 11.61
N ALA A 156 17.54 9.08 10.85
CA ALA A 156 18.01 9.96 9.79
C ALA A 156 17.05 10.02 8.59
N LEU A 157 16.35 8.92 8.30
CA LEU A 157 15.39 8.83 7.20
C LEU A 157 14.06 9.55 7.50
N ALA A 158 13.62 9.61 8.75
CA ALA A 158 12.31 10.14 9.12
C ALA A 158 12.06 11.56 8.55
N PRO A 159 12.90 12.59 8.83
CA PRO A 159 12.70 13.93 8.29
C PRO A 159 12.85 14.02 6.77
N ALA A 160 13.58 13.09 6.15
CA ALA A 160 13.86 13.05 4.72
C ALA A 160 12.86 12.16 3.93
N SER A 161 11.94 11.50 4.61
CA SER A 161 11.09 10.45 4.03
C SER A 161 10.19 10.95 2.90
N GLU A 162 9.74 12.21 2.93
CA GLU A 162 8.92 12.79 1.86
C GLU A 162 9.73 13.02 0.58
N ASP A 163 10.92 13.61 0.69
CA ASP A 163 11.80 13.85 -0.47
C ASP A 163 12.24 12.53 -1.13
N VAL A 164 12.61 11.54 -0.30
CA VAL A 164 12.93 10.18 -0.80
C VAL A 164 11.73 9.56 -1.52
N ARG A 165 10.52 9.71 -0.98
CA ARG A 165 9.28 9.16 -1.55
C ARG A 165 8.96 9.77 -2.91
N VAL A 166 9.03 11.10 -3.02
CA VAL A 166 8.79 11.81 -4.28
C VAL A 166 9.83 11.42 -5.33
N ARG A 167 11.11 11.33 -4.97
CA ARG A 167 12.18 10.91 -5.90
C ARG A 167 11.98 9.48 -6.39
N LEU A 168 11.57 8.57 -5.50
CA LEU A 168 11.24 7.17 -5.88
C LEU A 168 10.00 7.09 -6.76
N LEU A 169 8.97 7.91 -6.50
CA LEU A 169 7.80 8.04 -7.36
C LEU A 169 8.21 8.46 -8.78
N LEU A 170 8.96 9.55 -8.90
CA LEU A 170 9.42 10.06 -10.19
C LEU A 170 10.31 9.05 -10.93
N LYS A 171 11.19 8.36 -10.19
CA LYS A 171 12.02 7.30 -10.76
C LYS A 171 11.18 6.10 -11.23
N ALA A 172 10.17 5.70 -10.46
CA ALA A 172 9.29 4.60 -10.83
C ALA A 172 8.48 4.94 -12.10
N VAL A 173 7.87 6.12 -12.14
CA VAL A 173 7.07 6.58 -13.30
C VAL A 173 7.95 6.76 -14.55
N GLY A 174 9.19 7.26 -14.40
CA GLY A 174 10.10 7.47 -15.53
C GLY A 174 10.79 6.20 -16.04
N GLU A 175 10.95 5.18 -15.21
CA GLU A 175 11.70 3.95 -15.54
C GLU A 175 10.81 2.78 -15.93
N PHE A 176 9.61 2.70 -15.36
CA PHE A 176 8.75 1.54 -15.50
C PHE A 176 7.47 1.90 -16.24
N ALA A 177 7.31 1.40 -17.46
CA ALA A 177 6.10 1.65 -18.26
C ALA A 177 4.80 1.20 -17.57
N VAL A 178 4.88 0.23 -16.68
CA VAL A 178 3.74 -0.25 -15.87
C VAL A 178 3.36 0.69 -14.73
N ALA A 179 4.18 1.67 -14.39
CA ALA A 179 3.90 2.68 -13.37
C ALA A 179 3.26 3.94 -13.97
N ASP A 180 2.30 3.78 -14.89
CA ASP A 180 1.53 4.88 -15.45
C ASP A 180 0.77 5.65 -14.36
N ALA A 181 1.18 6.88 -14.14
CA ALA A 181 0.62 7.76 -13.12
C ALA A 181 -0.39 8.77 -13.70
N SER A 182 -0.92 8.56 -14.89
CA SER A 182 -1.99 9.39 -15.48
C SER A 182 -3.26 9.33 -14.61
N ARG A 183 -3.47 8.23 -13.90
CA ARG A 183 -4.54 8.02 -12.93
C ARG A 183 -4.00 7.34 -11.68
N LEU A 184 -4.34 7.86 -10.50
CA LEU A 184 -3.94 7.30 -9.22
C LEU A 184 -5.16 7.05 -8.33
N HIS A 185 -5.23 5.86 -7.81
CA HIS A 185 -6.24 5.47 -6.82
C HIS A 185 -5.68 5.75 -5.42
N LEU A 186 -6.35 6.65 -4.68
CA LEU A 186 -6.02 6.99 -3.31
C LEU A 186 -6.95 6.28 -2.33
N ASP A 187 -6.36 5.72 -1.28
CA ASP A 187 -7.12 5.15 -0.17
C ASP A 187 -6.36 5.31 1.15
N LEU A 188 -7.11 5.28 2.26
CA LEU A 188 -6.58 5.31 3.62
C LEU A 188 -6.75 3.97 4.30
N THR A 189 -5.72 3.54 5.02
CA THR A 189 -5.84 2.40 5.91
C THR A 189 -5.19 2.64 7.25
N ALA A 190 -5.63 1.93 8.29
CA ALA A 190 -5.05 1.99 9.62
C ALA A 190 -4.14 0.80 9.88
N VAL A 191 -2.96 1.09 10.39
CA VAL A 191 -2.02 0.10 10.95
C VAL A 191 -2.18 0.13 12.48
N ARG A 192 -2.66 -0.97 13.06
CA ARG A 192 -2.86 -1.07 14.50
C ARG A 192 -1.57 -1.36 15.25
N PHE A 193 -1.48 -0.80 16.44
CA PHE A 193 -0.38 -0.98 17.38
C PHE A 193 -0.89 -1.61 18.66
N THR A 194 -0.07 -2.46 19.27
CA THR A 194 -0.34 -3.10 20.56
C THR A 194 0.65 -2.58 21.59
N GLY A 195 0.19 -2.29 22.80
CA GLY A 195 1.01 -1.76 23.88
C GLY A 195 0.76 -0.29 24.19
N GLY A 196 1.57 0.26 25.10
CA GLY A 196 1.53 1.67 25.51
C GLY A 196 2.46 2.53 24.64
N TYR A 197 1.97 3.68 24.19
CA TYR A 197 2.76 4.68 23.45
C TYR A 197 2.53 6.05 24.11
N PRO A 198 3.01 6.24 25.35
CA PRO A 198 2.83 7.51 26.05
C PRO A 198 3.60 8.63 25.35
N GLY A 199 2.92 9.74 25.05
CA GLY A 199 3.53 10.91 24.42
C GLY A 199 3.85 10.76 22.91
N SER A 200 3.49 9.66 22.26
CA SER A 200 3.62 9.54 20.80
C SER A 200 2.66 10.49 20.09
N ALA A 201 3.19 11.25 19.14
CA ALA A 201 2.41 12.11 18.25
C ALA A 201 1.91 11.38 16.99
N VAL A 202 2.38 10.15 16.76
CA VAL A 202 2.08 9.36 15.56
C VAL A 202 1.13 8.21 15.89
N VAL A 203 1.41 7.47 16.99
CA VAL A 203 0.59 6.33 17.43
C VAL A 203 -0.50 6.80 18.38
N GLU A 204 -1.66 7.11 17.85
CA GLU A 204 -2.79 7.66 18.60
C GLU A 204 -3.99 6.71 18.63
N LYS A 205 -4.94 6.96 19.55
CA LYS A 205 -6.21 6.25 19.58
C LYS A 205 -7.12 6.78 18.47
N GLY A 206 -7.63 5.89 17.62
CA GLY A 206 -8.55 6.23 16.55
C GLY A 206 -9.50 5.09 16.23
N TRP A 207 -10.55 5.39 15.47
CA TRP A 207 -11.47 4.41 14.91
C TRP A 207 -10.80 3.65 13.78
N ALA A 208 -10.99 2.35 13.74
CA ALA A 208 -10.57 1.52 12.64
C ALA A 208 -11.78 0.91 11.90
N ALA A 209 -11.53 0.31 10.74
CA ALA A 209 -12.56 -0.28 9.87
C ALA A 209 -13.42 -1.35 10.57
N ASP A 210 -12.91 -2.01 11.61
CA ASP A 210 -13.65 -2.98 12.43
C ASP A 210 -14.57 -2.31 13.48
N ARG A 211 -14.74 -1.00 13.41
CA ARG A 211 -15.56 -0.17 14.34
C ARG A 211 -15.10 -0.25 15.79
N THR A 212 -13.82 -0.52 16.03
CA THR A 212 -13.24 -0.50 17.37
C THR A 212 -12.25 0.66 17.50
N ILE A 213 -12.12 1.20 18.72
CA ILE A 213 -11.12 2.22 19.03
C ILE A 213 -9.85 1.52 19.49
N GLY A 214 -8.71 1.90 18.91
CA GLY A 214 -7.42 1.34 19.29
C GLY A 214 -6.28 2.24 18.88
N ARG A 215 -5.08 1.96 19.40
CA ARG A 215 -3.86 2.66 18.98
C ARG A 215 -3.54 2.29 17.53
N GLN A 216 -3.30 3.30 16.73
CA GLN A 216 -3.05 3.12 15.30
C GLN A 216 -2.23 4.27 14.72
N VAL A 217 -1.67 4.02 13.54
CA VAL A 217 -1.15 5.01 12.60
C VAL A 217 -2.00 4.90 11.34
N LYS A 218 -2.46 5.99 10.77
CA LYS A 218 -3.10 5.99 9.47
C LYS A 218 -2.06 6.05 8.37
N THR A 219 -2.33 5.42 7.23
CA THR A 219 -1.48 5.47 6.04
C THR A 219 -2.31 5.84 4.83
N VAL A 220 -1.82 6.80 4.05
CA VAL A 220 -2.36 7.16 2.74
C VAL A 220 -1.52 6.45 1.69
N GLN A 221 -2.18 5.79 0.77
CA GLN A 221 -1.55 5.10 -0.35
C GLN A 221 -2.13 5.57 -1.66
N ALA A 222 -1.27 5.78 -2.66
CA ALA A 222 -1.66 5.95 -4.05
C ALA A 222 -1.11 4.80 -4.89
N SER A 223 -1.96 4.23 -5.74
CA SER A 223 -1.60 3.14 -6.65
C SER A 223 -2.04 3.45 -8.08
N THR A 224 -1.23 3.03 -9.06
CA THR A 224 -1.57 3.10 -10.49
C THR A 224 -2.66 2.09 -10.84
N PRO A 225 -3.30 2.19 -12.01
CA PRO A 225 -4.25 1.18 -12.49
C PRO A 225 -3.68 -0.23 -12.61
N SER A 226 -2.37 -0.35 -12.87
CA SER A 226 -1.65 -1.64 -12.87
C SER A 226 -1.40 -2.20 -11.46
N GLY A 227 -1.72 -1.43 -10.41
CA GLY A 227 -1.52 -1.82 -9.01
C GLY A 227 -0.13 -1.54 -8.46
N VAL A 228 0.65 -0.68 -9.07
CA VAL A 228 1.93 -0.24 -8.51
C VAL A 228 1.67 0.81 -7.44
N GLY A 229 2.04 0.54 -6.19
CA GLY A 229 1.92 1.48 -5.07
C GLY A 229 3.03 2.53 -5.15
N VAL A 230 2.73 3.67 -5.76
CA VAL A 230 3.73 4.72 -6.07
C VAL A 230 3.90 5.75 -4.95
N TYR A 231 2.93 5.87 -4.07
CA TYR A 231 2.98 6.80 -2.94
C TYR A 231 2.45 6.14 -1.68
N PHE A 232 3.16 6.29 -0.56
CA PHE A 232 2.78 5.71 0.72
C PHE A 232 3.28 6.58 1.88
N ARG A 233 2.37 7.13 2.69
CA ARG A 233 2.70 8.07 3.76
C ARG A 233 1.95 7.75 5.05
N SER A 234 2.67 7.80 6.19
CA SER A 234 2.08 7.73 7.54
C SER A 234 1.44 9.06 7.96
N ARG A 235 0.44 8.97 8.82
CA ARG A 235 -0.27 10.09 9.45
C ARG A 235 -0.67 9.72 10.88
N PRO A 236 -0.84 10.70 11.77
CA PRO A 236 -1.33 10.45 13.13
C PRO A 236 -2.64 9.65 13.15
N GLY A 237 -2.73 8.73 14.10
CA GLY A 237 -3.84 7.77 14.16
C GLY A 237 -5.22 8.36 14.48
N ALA A 238 -5.27 9.48 15.22
CA ALA A 238 -6.51 10.22 15.56
C ALA A 238 -6.88 11.27 14.50
N GLY A 239 -5.94 11.64 13.61
CA GLY A 239 -6.14 12.70 12.62
C GLY A 239 -7.36 12.45 11.73
N SER A 240 -8.07 13.53 11.34
CA SER A 240 -9.15 13.43 10.37
C SER A 240 -8.60 12.97 9.01
N GLU A 241 -9.44 12.30 8.21
CA GLU A 241 -9.01 11.75 6.92
C GLU A 241 -8.77 12.85 5.89
N LEU A 242 -9.56 13.93 5.96
CA LEU A 242 -9.53 15.02 5.01
C LEU A 242 -8.17 15.70 4.83
N PRO A 243 -7.49 16.24 5.88
CA PRO A 243 -6.18 16.87 5.68
C PRO A 243 -5.14 15.89 5.15
N SER A 244 -5.32 14.58 5.41
CA SER A 244 -4.42 13.54 4.94
C SER A 244 -4.53 13.32 3.44
N PHE A 245 -5.76 13.30 2.90
CA PHE A 245 -6.02 13.22 1.47
C PHE A 245 -5.48 14.45 0.74
N MET A 246 -5.84 15.66 1.20
CA MET A 246 -5.43 16.90 0.55
C MET A 246 -3.92 17.05 0.52
N ALA A 247 -3.21 16.72 1.60
CA ALA A 247 -1.75 16.77 1.62
C ALA A 247 -1.10 15.73 0.68
N ALA A 248 -1.72 14.56 0.48
CA ALA A 248 -1.24 13.59 -0.51
C ALA A 248 -1.50 14.07 -1.94
N ILE A 249 -2.68 14.63 -2.21
CA ILE A 249 -3.05 15.21 -3.50
C ILE A 249 -2.09 16.33 -3.87
N GLU A 250 -1.78 17.24 -2.95
CA GLU A 250 -0.84 18.34 -3.18
C GLU A 250 0.58 17.84 -3.51
N ALA A 251 1.06 16.86 -2.76
CA ALA A 251 2.38 16.26 -3.01
C ALA A 251 2.44 15.57 -4.39
N LEU A 252 1.37 14.87 -4.77
CA LEU A 252 1.28 14.19 -6.06
C LEU A 252 1.10 15.17 -7.22
N ALA A 253 0.21 16.15 -7.08
CA ALA A 253 -0.03 17.17 -8.11
C ALA A 253 1.21 18.07 -8.34
N GLY A 254 2.01 18.31 -7.29
CA GLY A 254 3.28 19.04 -7.41
C GLY A 254 4.41 18.25 -8.09
N ALA A 255 4.30 16.92 -8.14
CA ALA A 255 5.34 16.02 -8.66
C ALA A 255 5.00 15.42 -10.03
N LEU A 256 3.74 15.34 -10.41
CA LEU A 256 3.23 14.63 -11.58
C LEU A 256 2.58 15.59 -12.59
N PRO A 257 2.31 15.14 -13.84
CA PRO A 257 1.68 15.97 -14.86
C PRO A 257 0.33 16.58 -14.41
N PRO A 258 -0.05 17.75 -14.95
CA PRO A 258 -1.27 18.49 -14.54
C PRO A 258 -2.57 17.80 -14.95
N ASP A 259 -2.52 16.78 -15.77
CA ASP A 259 -3.66 15.97 -16.22
C ASP A 259 -3.90 14.71 -15.36
N LEU A 260 -3.14 14.57 -14.26
CA LEU A 260 -3.34 13.53 -13.27
C LEU A 260 -4.79 13.46 -12.79
N VAL A 261 -5.37 12.26 -12.85
CA VAL A 261 -6.71 11.98 -12.31
C VAL A 261 -6.58 11.25 -10.97
N ILE A 262 -7.15 11.81 -9.93
CA ILE A 262 -7.24 11.18 -8.60
C ILE A 262 -8.56 10.44 -8.47
N VAL A 263 -8.51 9.16 -8.19
CA VAL A 263 -9.67 8.35 -7.83
C VAL A 263 -9.58 8.04 -6.33
N ALA A 264 -10.60 8.38 -5.58
CA ALA A 264 -10.61 8.15 -4.14
C ALA A 264 -11.94 7.54 -3.68
N ASP A 265 -11.92 7.01 -2.46
CA ASP A 265 -13.11 6.49 -1.79
C ASP A 265 -13.98 7.62 -1.19
N SER A 266 -14.93 7.24 -0.33
CA SER A 266 -15.83 8.16 0.35
C SER A 266 -15.13 9.24 1.22
N GLY A 267 -13.84 9.10 1.50
CA GLY A 267 -13.06 10.11 2.23
C GLY A 267 -12.88 11.41 1.47
N LEU A 268 -12.77 11.36 0.13
CA LEU A 268 -12.79 12.55 -0.73
C LEU A 268 -14.22 13.05 -1.01
N GLY A 269 -15.24 12.23 -0.82
CA GLY A 269 -16.64 12.50 -1.20
C GLY A 269 -17.38 13.54 -0.38
N TYR A 270 -16.72 14.25 0.55
CA TYR A 270 -17.27 15.45 1.18
C TYR A 270 -17.21 16.63 0.21
N LEU A 271 -18.29 17.43 0.13
CA LEU A 271 -18.34 18.57 -0.81
C LEU A 271 -17.16 19.53 -0.64
N GLU A 272 -16.75 19.80 0.60
CA GLU A 272 -15.60 20.67 0.88
C GLU A 272 -14.30 20.16 0.26
N ASN A 273 -14.11 18.84 0.24
CA ASN A 273 -12.92 18.21 -0.34
C ASN A 273 -12.95 18.28 -1.86
N LEU A 274 -14.11 18.01 -2.46
CA LEU A 274 -14.32 18.10 -3.89
C LEU A 274 -14.09 19.52 -4.39
N CYS A 275 -14.66 20.54 -3.71
CA CYS A 275 -14.43 21.94 -4.00
C CYS A 275 -12.94 22.33 -3.84
N ALA A 276 -12.28 21.86 -2.78
CA ALA A 276 -10.86 22.15 -2.55
C ALA A 276 -9.96 21.50 -3.62
N ALA A 277 -10.28 20.30 -4.07
CA ALA A 277 -9.54 19.64 -5.16
C ALA A 277 -9.76 20.37 -6.50
N ASP A 278 -11.00 20.71 -6.82
CA ASP A 278 -11.36 21.45 -8.03
C ASP A 278 -10.71 22.84 -8.07
N GLY A 279 -10.76 23.59 -6.97
CA GLY A 279 -10.12 24.90 -6.85
C GLY A 279 -8.60 24.87 -7.01
N LYS A 280 -7.97 23.70 -6.89
CA LYS A 280 -6.54 23.45 -7.18
C LYS A 280 -6.30 22.85 -8.58
N ASN A 281 -7.30 22.82 -9.43
CA ASN A 281 -7.27 22.19 -10.76
C ASN A 281 -6.88 20.70 -10.73
N VAL A 282 -7.16 19.99 -9.63
CA VAL A 282 -6.94 18.54 -9.54
C VAL A 282 -8.14 17.82 -10.13
N ARG A 283 -7.93 16.99 -11.14
CA ARG A 283 -8.98 16.14 -11.73
C ARG A 283 -9.27 14.96 -10.80
N PHE A 284 -10.56 14.64 -10.62
CA PHE A 284 -10.93 13.56 -9.70
C PHE A 284 -12.17 12.78 -10.12
N VAL A 285 -12.29 11.58 -9.53
CA VAL A 285 -13.52 10.77 -9.46
C VAL A 285 -13.65 10.27 -8.02
N ALA A 286 -14.77 10.57 -7.36
CA ALA A 286 -15.04 10.15 -5.99
C ALA A 286 -16.54 9.93 -5.75
N PRO A 287 -16.96 8.99 -4.85
CA PRO A 287 -18.37 8.81 -4.55
C PRO A 287 -18.92 9.98 -3.75
N LEU A 288 -20.09 10.48 -4.14
CA LEU A 288 -20.84 11.46 -3.35
C LEU A 288 -21.43 10.79 -2.11
N ARG A 289 -21.26 11.42 -0.97
CA ARG A 289 -21.84 10.95 0.29
C ARG A 289 -23.32 11.32 0.37
N ALA A 290 -24.10 10.58 1.17
CA ALA A 290 -25.52 10.84 1.36
C ALA A 290 -25.82 12.27 1.88
N ASP A 291 -24.93 12.83 2.71
CA ASP A 291 -25.07 14.19 3.27
C ASP A 291 -24.84 15.31 2.24
N THR A 292 -24.44 15.01 1.02
CA THR A 292 -24.29 15.98 -0.09
C THR A 292 -25.61 16.33 -0.77
N GLY A 293 -26.71 15.64 -0.45
CA GLY A 293 -28.04 15.88 -1.03
C GLY A 293 -28.19 15.39 -2.47
N TRP A 294 -27.28 14.53 -2.97
CA TRP A 294 -27.31 14.03 -4.33
C TRP A 294 -28.60 13.22 -4.65
N GLU A 295 -29.19 12.55 -3.65
CA GLU A 295 -30.45 11.80 -3.83
C GLU A 295 -31.60 12.74 -4.21
N GLY A 296 -31.71 13.87 -3.52
CA GLY A 296 -32.72 14.87 -3.86
C GLY A 296 -32.50 15.51 -5.23
N ARG A 297 -31.23 15.68 -5.63
CA ARG A 297 -30.91 16.14 -6.99
C ARG A 297 -31.23 15.08 -8.05
N PHE A 298 -30.94 13.82 -7.79
CA PHE A 298 -31.36 12.72 -8.68
C PHE A 298 -32.88 12.76 -8.91
N ASP A 299 -33.65 12.94 -7.85
CA ASP A 299 -35.11 13.04 -7.93
C ASP A 299 -35.58 14.24 -8.76
N ALA A 300 -34.94 15.39 -8.58
CA ALA A 300 -35.28 16.60 -9.31
C ALA A 300 -34.91 16.53 -10.80
N ASP A 301 -33.72 15.99 -11.12
CA ASP A 301 -33.15 16.04 -12.45
C ASP A 301 -33.50 14.81 -13.30
N VAL A 302 -33.64 13.64 -12.69
CA VAL A 302 -33.84 12.34 -13.37
C VAL A 302 -35.25 11.78 -13.12
N GLY A 303 -35.86 12.13 -11.98
CA GLY A 303 -37.24 11.73 -11.66
C GLY A 303 -38.26 12.04 -12.79
N PRO A 304 -38.29 13.27 -13.33
CA PRO A 304 -39.21 13.62 -14.45
C PRO A 304 -38.92 12.85 -15.73
N LEU A 305 -37.72 12.32 -15.90
CA LEU A 305 -37.32 11.51 -17.07
C LEU A 305 -37.69 10.01 -16.92
N GLY A 306 -38.26 9.61 -15.78
CA GLY A 306 -38.61 8.22 -15.47
C GLY A 306 -37.70 7.56 -14.39
N GLY A 307 -36.90 8.32 -13.68
CA GLY A 307 -36.05 7.84 -12.59
C GLY A 307 -35.02 6.79 -13.05
N LEU A 308 -34.96 5.63 -12.39
CA LEU A 308 -34.05 4.53 -12.78
C LEU A 308 -34.26 3.99 -14.20
N ALA A 309 -35.44 4.16 -14.79
CA ALA A 309 -35.71 3.73 -16.17
C ALA A 309 -35.03 4.63 -17.21
N ALA A 310 -34.71 5.87 -16.84
CA ALA A 310 -34.00 6.81 -17.71
C ALA A 310 -32.46 6.56 -17.75
N LEU A 311 -31.94 5.70 -16.88
CA LEU A 311 -30.52 5.36 -16.89
C LEU A 311 -30.18 4.45 -18.07
N GLU A 312 -29.16 4.80 -18.80
CA GLU A 312 -28.66 4.02 -19.95
C GLU A 312 -27.86 2.80 -19.48
N VAL A 313 -27.94 1.70 -20.24
CA VAL A 313 -27.09 0.52 -19.97
C VAL A 313 -25.65 0.85 -20.30
N LEU A 314 -24.76 0.60 -19.34
CA LEU A 314 -23.33 0.85 -19.49
C LEU A 314 -22.59 -0.42 -19.93
N ASP A 315 -21.71 -0.28 -20.90
CA ASP A 315 -20.78 -1.34 -21.30
C ASP A 315 -19.61 -1.42 -20.30
N TYR A 316 -19.88 -2.05 -19.16
CA TYR A 316 -18.88 -2.31 -18.13
C TYR A 316 -19.01 -3.75 -17.61
N ILE A 317 -17.87 -4.46 -17.56
CA ILE A 317 -17.75 -5.80 -17.00
C ILE A 317 -16.61 -5.77 -15.98
N SER A 318 -16.93 -6.06 -14.71
CA SER A 318 -15.91 -6.11 -13.67
C SER A 318 -14.87 -7.21 -13.96
N TYR A 319 -13.64 -7.01 -13.53
CA TYR A 319 -12.56 -8.00 -13.70
C TYR A 319 -12.94 -9.40 -13.23
N ARG A 320 -13.70 -9.51 -12.12
CA ARG A 320 -14.14 -10.79 -11.54
C ARG A 320 -15.17 -11.51 -12.41
N GLU A 321 -15.94 -10.75 -13.18
CA GLU A 321 -17.05 -11.27 -13.97
C GLU A 321 -16.70 -11.56 -15.43
N ARG A 322 -15.48 -11.19 -15.89
CA ARG A 322 -15.05 -11.45 -17.29
C ARG A 322 -15.16 -12.92 -17.69
N ARG A 323 -15.01 -13.86 -16.71
CA ARG A 323 -15.13 -15.31 -16.93
C ARG A 323 -16.54 -15.86 -16.77
N LEU A 324 -17.49 -15.05 -16.30
CA LEU A 324 -18.87 -15.46 -16.13
C LEU A 324 -19.65 -15.35 -17.45
N PRO A 325 -20.62 -16.26 -17.71
CA PRO A 325 -21.52 -16.12 -18.84
C PRO A 325 -22.35 -14.84 -18.73
N PRO A 326 -22.74 -14.21 -19.85
CA PRO A 326 -23.43 -12.90 -19.87
C PRO A 326 -24.62 -12.79 -18.91
N GLY A 327 -25.46 -13.81 -18.82
CA GLY A 327 -26.64 -13.82 -17.94
C GLY A 327 -26.35 -13.89 -16.43
N LYS A 328 -25.10 -14.07 -16.03
CA LYS A 328 -24.64 -14.06 -14.62
C LYS A 328 -23.84 -12.82 -14.26
N ARG A 329 -23.66 -11.90 -15.19
CA ARG A 329 -22.91 -10.67 -14.98
C ARG A 329 -23.80 -9.58 -14.40
N THR A 330 -23.22 -8.69 -13.63
CA THR A 330 -23.89 -7.49 -13.11
C THR A 330 -24.30 -6.59 -14.26
N THR A 331 -25.56 -6.15 -14.27
CA THR A 331 -26.02 -5.10 -15.16
C THR A 331 -25.73 -3.75 -14.53
N TRP A 332 -25.10 -2.88 -15.30
CA TRP A 332 -24.78 -1.52 -14.91
C TRP A 332 -25.60 -0.54 -15.74
N LYS A 333 -26.15 0.48 -15.09
CA LYS A 333 -26.83 1.59 -15.74
C LYS A 333 -26.30 2.89 -15.20
N GLY A 334 -26.32 3.95 -16.01
CA GLY A 334 -25.86 5.26 -15.52
C GLY A 334 -26.28 6.42 -16.39
N LEU A 335 -26.18 7.61 -15.82
CA LEU A 335 -26.44 8.89 -16.46
C LEU A 335 -25.56 9.96 -15.84
N LEU A 336 -24.88 10.74 -16.68
CA LEU A 336 -24.06 11.88 -16.25
C LEU A 336 -24.90 13.16 -16.30
N ARG A 337 -24.89 13.95 -15.21
CA ARG A 337 -25.61 15.23 -15.11
C ARG A 337 -24.72 16.31 -14.50
N PRO A 338 -24.95 17.59 -14.82
CA PRO A 338 -24.35 18.71 -14.09
C PRO A 338 -24.66 18.63 -12.60
N PHE A 339 -23.67 18.92 -11.77
CA PHE A 339 -23.79 18.94 -10.32
C PHE A 339 -23.05 20.19 -9.77
N PRO A 340 -23.52 21.41 -10.12
CA PRO A 340 -22.89 22.61 -9.64
C PRO A 340 -23.01 22.70 -8.12
N VAL A 341 -21.92 23.06 -7.45
CA VAL A 341 -21.84 23.25 -6.01
C VAL A 341 -21.19 24.58 -5.69
N THR A 342 -21.54 25.13 -4.54
CA THR A 342 -20.91 26.36 -4.01
C THR A 342 -20.17 25.98 -2.73
N SER A 343 -18.89 26.31 -2.65
CA SER A 343 -18.08 26.10 -1.46
C SER A 343 -18.47 27.08 -0.34
N LYS A 344 -18.01 26.83 0.88
CA LYS A 344 -18.33 27.69 2.05
C LYS A 344 -17.83 29.12 1.93
N ASP A 345 -16.78 29.35 1.17
CA ASP A 345 -16.21 30.66 0.84
C ASP A 345 -16.91 31.37 -0.31
N GLY A 346 -17.97 30.74 -0.89
CA GLY A 346 -18.80 31.30 -1.94
C GLY A 346 -18.30 31.05 -3.37
N ALA A 347 -17.22 30.28 -3.58
CA ALA A 347 -16.75 29.92 -4.91
C ALA A 347 -17.70 28.90 -5.56
N ALA A 348 -18.00 29.10 -6.85
CA ALA A 348 -18.79 28.17 -7.65
C ALA A 348 -17.88 27.12 -8.30
N HIS A 349 -18.33 25.86 -8.33
CA HIS A 349 -17.65 24.71 -8.90
C HIS A 349 -18.59 23.95 -9.83
N ASP A 350 -18.22 23.79 -11.09
CA ASP A 350 -19.01 23.11 -12.11
C ASP A 350 -18.71 21.61 -12.15
N LEU A 351 -19.10 20.92 -11.07
CA LEU A 351 -18.93 19.47 -11.01
C LEU A 351 -20.02 18.75 -11.82
N ARG A 352 -19.78 17.47 -12.07
CA ARG A 352 -20.76 16.55 -12.66
C ARG A 352 -20.98 15.35 -11.73
N ALA A 353 -22.20 14.84 -11.69
CA ALA A 353 -22.57 13.62 -11.00
C ALA A 353 -22.88 12.52 -12.01
N ALA A 354 -22.17 11.41 -11.95
CA ALA A 354 -22.54 10.19 -12.62
C ALA A 354 -23.41 9.36 -11.66
N TYR A 355 -24.71 9.31 -11.93
CA TYR A 355 -25.66 8.44 -11.23
C TYR A 355 -25.51 7.03 -11.79
N ILE A 356 -25.08 6.10 -10.94
CA ILE A 356 -24.78 4.72 -11.33
C ILE A 356 -25.69 3.76 -10.57
N TRP A 357 -26.32 2.86 -11.28
CA TRP A 357 -27.10 1.77 -10.73
C TRP A 357 -26.46 0.42 -11.05
N SER A 358 -26.50 -0.50 -10.09
CA SER A 358 -25.94 -1.84 -10.22
C SER A 358 -26.93 -2.89 -9.74
N SER A 359 -27.17 -3.93 -10.55
CA SER A 359 -28.07 -5.03 -10.19
C SER A 359 -27.57 -5.82 -8.98
N GLU A 360 -26.25 -5.98 -8.82
CA GLU A 360 -25.65 -6.67 -7.67
C GLU A 360 -25.88 -5.88 -6.38
N GLU A 361 -25.61 -4.57 -6.40
CA GLU A 361 -25.82 -3.71 -5.24
C GLU A 361 -27.31 -3.61 -4.87
N ALA A 362 -28.19 -3.50 -5.85
CA ALA A 362 -29.64 -3.50 -5.62
C ALA A 362 -30.09 -4.78 -4.91
N ALA A 363 -29.63 -5.93 -5.37
CA ALA A 363 -29.92 -7.22 -4.72
C ALA A 363 -29.33 -7.30 -3.31
N SER A 364 -28.12 -6.79 -3.12
CA SER A 364 -27.42 -6.76 -1.83
C SER A 364 -28.15 -5.91 -0.79
N VAL A 365 -28.56 -4.69 -1.18
CA VAL A 365 -29.31 -3.75 -0.32
C VAL A 365 -30.68 -4.31 0.02
N ALA A 366 -31.41 -4.85 -0.97
CA ALA A 366 -32.70 -5.50 -0.74
C ALA A 366 -32.60 -6.67 0.22
N ALA A 367 -31.60 -7.56 0.04
CA ALA A 367 -31.36 -8.68 0.94
C ALA A 367 -30.95 -8.23 2.36
N ALA A 368 -30.17 -7.16 2.48
CA ALA A 368 -29.79 -6.60 3.79
C ALA A 368 -31.02 -6.03 4.52
N ARG A 369 -31.89 -5.32 3.81
CA ARG A 369 -33.17 -4.80 4.33
C ARG A 369 -34.06 -5.94 4.82
N GLU A 370 -34.23 -6.99 4.03
CA GLU A 370 -35.05 -8.15 4.40
C GLU A 370 -34.50 -8.87 5.64
N ARG A 371 -33.18 -9.06 5.75
CA ARG A 371 -32.54 -9.60 6.95
C ARG A 371 -32.77 -8.72 8.19
N ALA A 372 -32.70 -7.39 8.05
CA ALA A 372 -32.96 -6.46 9.15
C ALA A 372 -34.43 -6.55 9.63
N LEU A 373 -35.38 -6.59 8.68
CA LEU A 373 -36.81 -6.77 8.99
C LEU A 373 -37.06 -8.10 9.67
N ALA A 374 -36.58 -9.19 9.14
CA ALA A 374 -36.74 -10.54 9.73
C ALA A 374 -36.13 -10.63 11.15
N THR A 375 -34.97 -10.00 11.36
CA THR A 375 -34.31 -9.95 12.69
C THR A 375 -35.16 -9.18 13.70
N ALA A 376 -35.71 -8.01 13.30
CA ALA A 376 -36.57 -7.21 14.13
C ALA A 376 -37.89 -7.94 14.45
N GLU A 377 -38.54 -8.55 13.45
CA GLU A 377 -39.78 -9.32 13.63
C GLU A 377 -39.57 -10.53 14.55
N ALA A 378 -38.48 -11.26 14.40
CA ALA A 378 -38.13 -12.36 15.32
C ALA A 378 -37.92 -11.87 16.77
N ALA A 379 -37.30 -10.68 16.93
CA ALA A 379 -37.11 -10.07 18.25
C ALA A 379 -38.45 -9.60 18.86
N LEU A 380 -39.35 -8.98 18.05
CA LEU A 380 -40.71 -8.61 18.47
C LEU A 380 -41.54 -9.86 18.81
N GLY A 381 -41.40 -10.95 18.07
CA GLY A 381 -42.02 -12.24 18.35
C GLY A 381 -41.63 -12.80 19.73
N ARG A 382 -40.34 -12.70 20.10
CA ARG A 382 -39.86 -13.06 21.45
C ARG A 382 -40.48 -12.20 22.55
N VAL A 383 -40.64 -10.87 22.30
CA VAL A 383 -41.35 -9.99 23.25
C VAL A 383 -42.81 -10.43 23.39
N ARG A 384 -43.51 -10.67 22.29
CA ARG A 384 -44.92 -11.15 22.30
C ARG A 384 -45.09 -12.46 23.11
N ASN A 385 -44.21 -13.42 22.87
CA ASN A 385 -44.25 -14.70 23.57
C ASN A 385 -43.93 -14.59 25.08
N GLY A 386 -43.20 -13.56 25.48
CA GLY A 386 -42.82 -13.30 26.88
C GLY A 386 -43.76 -12.35 27.64
N LEU A 387 -44.85 -11.87 27.03
CA LEU A 387 -45.78 -10.94 27.67
C LEU A 387 -46.37 -11.52 28.95
N GLY A 388 -46.46 -10.67 29.99
CA GLY A 388 -46.90 -11.07 31.34
C GLY A 388 -45.80 -11.74 32.19
N GLY A 389 -44.69 -12.15 31.61
CA GLY A 389 -43.54 -12.70 32.31
C GLY A 389 -42.69 -11.62 33.00
N ARG A 390 -41.65 -12.05 33.72
CA ARG A 390 -40.79 -11.20 34.58
C ARG A 390 -40.30 -9.91 33.87
N TYR A 391 -39.99 -9.93 32.59
CA TYR A 391 -39.38 -8.82 31.83
C TYR A 391 -40.38 -7.98 31.05
N TYR A 392 -41.64 -8.43 30.91
CA TYR A 392 -42.67 -7.77 30.09
C TYR A 392 -44.03 -7.74 30.81
N LYS A 393 -44.00 -7.36 32.10
CA LYS A 393 -45.22 -7.25 32.94
C LYS A 393 -46.03 -6.01 32.62
N THR A 394 -45.38 -4.92 32.21
CA THR A 394 -46.02 -3.65 31.99
C THR A 394 -45.80 -3.18 30.56
N ARG A 395 -46.74 -2.37 30.04
CA ARG A 395 -46.61 -1.70 28.73
C ARG A 395 -45.28 -0.93 28.64
N ARG A 396 -44.89 -0.20 29.67
CA ARG A 396 -43.62 0.58 29.70
C ARG A 396 -42.39 -0.30 29.46
N GLN A 397 -42.36 -1.52 30.03
CA GLN A 397 -41.27 -2.49 29.79
C GLN A 397 -41.22 -2.96 28.33
N VAL A 398 -42.43 -3.21 27.76
CA VAL A 398 -42.56 -3.59 26.35
C VAL A 398 -42.09 -2.45 25.44
N ASP A 399 -42.57 -1.20 25.67
CA ASP A 399 -42.18 -0.02 24.88
C ASP A 399 -40.65 0.21 24.91
N ALA A 400 -40.03 0.11 26.10
CA ALA A 400 -38.57 0.24 26.25
C ALA A 400 -37.80 -0.84 25.48
N ARG A 401 -38.36 -2.06 25.38
CA ARG A 401 -37.74 -3.12 24.61
C ARG A 401 -37.93 -2.93 23.10
N VAL A 402 -39.13 -2.52 22.67
CA VAL A 402 -39.43 -2.18 21.28
C VAL A 402 -38.50 -1.11 20.76
N ALA A 403 -38.28 -0.03 21.54
CA ALA A 403 -37.33 1.03 21.16
C ALA A 403 -35.89 0.52 20.96
N LYS A 404 -35.46 -0.52 21.69
CA LYS A 404 -34.15 -1.16 21.52
C LYS A 404 -34.09 -2.11 20.30
N ILE A 405 -35.24 -2.65 19.87
CA ILE A 405 -35.33 -3.54 18.71
C ILE A 405 -35.43 -2.72 17.42
N LEU A 406 -36.27 -1.68 17.40
CA LEU A 406 -36.49 -0.82 16.26
C LEU A 406 -35.38 0.22 16.17
N THR A 407 -34.24 -0.17 15.63
CA THR A 407 -33.09 0.69 15.36
C THR A 407 -32.71 0.62 13.87
N GLY A 408 -32.01 1.65 13.39
CA GLY A 408 -31.58 1.71 11.99
C GLY A 408 -32.74 1.59 10.99
N GLN A 409 -32.56 0.86 9.91
CA GLN A 409 -33.58 0.72 8.85
C GLN A 409 -34.91 0.14 9.35
N ALA A 410 -34.88 -0.83 10.29
CA ALA A 410 -36.11 -1.46 10.79
C ALA A 410 -37.06 -0.47 11.51
N ALA A 411 -36.52 0.60 12.10
CA ALA A 411 -37.34 1.60 12.79
C ALA A 411 -38.30 2.37 11.85
N ALA A 412 -37.90 2.60 10.62
CA ALA A 412 -38.72 3.30 9.62
C ALA A 412 -39.64 2.39 8.82
N LEU A 413 -39.40 1.04 8.85
CA LEU A 413 -40.05 0.08 7.95
C LEU A 413 -41.02 -0.87 8.68
N ILE A 414 -41.07 -0.83 10.02
CA ILE A 414 -41.99 -1.62 10.86
C ILE A 414 -42.78 -0.69 11.77
N THR A 415 -44.09 -0.72 11.64
CA THR A 415 -44.99 -0.05 12.56
C THR A 415 -45.37 -0.99 13.69
N VAL A 416 -45.08 -0.57 14.95
CA VAL A 416 -45.42 -1.36 16.15
C VAL A 416 -46.48 -0.63 16.96
N ARG A 417 -47.50 -1.34 17.39
CA ARG A 417 -48.52 -0.84 18.33
C ARG A 417 -48.48 -1.63 19.62
N THR A 418 -48.31 -0.94 20.72
CA THR A 418 -48.37 -1.51 22.07
C THR A 418 -49.62 -1.01 22.80
N GLY A 419 -50.19 -1.84 23.63
CA GLY A 419 -51.40 -1.52 24.37
C GLY A 419 -51.50 -2.30 25.67
N THR A 420 -52.68 -2.25 26.31
CA THR A 420 -53.04 -3.06 27.49
C THR A 420 -54.45 -3.61 27.26
N LYS A 421 -54.63 -4.90 27.41
CA LYS A 421 -55.94 -5.56 27.34
C LYS A 421 -56.09 -6.42 28.59
N ALA A 422 -57.18 -6.22 29.35
CA ALA A 422 -57.44 -6.91 30.61
C ALA A 422 -56.26 -6.87 31.61
N GLY A 423 -55.60 -5.70 31.76
CA GLY A 423 -54.47 -5.50 32.64
C GLY A 423 -53.12 -6.07 32.14
N LYS A 424 -53.10 -6.79 31.02
CA LYS A 424 -51.88 -7.37 30.44
C LYS A 424 -51.39 -6.56 29.23
N PRO A 425 -50.07 -6.36 29.08
CA PRO A 425 -49.54 -5.68 27.90
C PRO A 425 -49.81 -6.47 26.62
N THR A 426 -49.97 -5.75 25.51
CA THR A 426 -50.15 -6.33 24.17
C THR A 426 -49.17 -5.69 23.21
N ILE A 427 -48.79 -6.40 22.16
CA ILE A 427 -47.94 -5.92 21.08
C ILE A 427 -48.43 -6.50 19.75
N THR A 428 -48.53 -5.65 18.75
CA THR A 428 -48.73 -6.03 17.36
C THR A 428 -47.80 -5.22 16.48
N TRP A 429 -47.43 -5.76 15.35
CA TRP A 429 -46.63 -5.05 14.36
C TRP A 429 -47.03 -5.44 12.94
N GLN A 430 -46.68 -4.58 12.04
CA GLN A 430 -46.85 -4.82 10.60
C GLN A 430 -45.69 -4.14 9.85
N ARG A 431 -45.32 -4.69 8.71
CA ARG A 431 -44.43 -4.05 7.77
C ARG A 431 -45.12 -2.86 7.13
N ASP A 432 -44.44 -1.72 7.05
CA ASP A 432 -44.90 -0.58 6.28
C ASP A 432 -44.49 -0.75 4.82
N HIS A 433 -45.39 -1.32 4.01
CA HIS A 433 -45.13 -1.57 2.61
C HIS A 433 -44.92 -0.28 1.80
N GLY A 434 -45.54 0.83 2.20
CA GLY A 434 -45.32 2.12 1.56
C GLY A 434 -43.91 2.63 1.80
N ALA A 435 -43.46 2.59 3.07
CA ALA A 435 -42.09 2.95 3.44
C ALA A 435 -41.05 2.02 2.81
N ILE A 436 -41.33 0.71 2.73
CA ILE A 436 -40.44 -0.26 2.07
C ILE A 436 -40.31 0.05 0.59
N THR A 437 -41.42 0.32 -0.11
CA THR A 437 -41.43 0.70 -1.53
C THR A 437 -40.66 1.98 -1.76
N ALA A 438 -40.88 3.00 -0.93
CA ALA A 438 -40.12 4.25 -0.99
C ALA A 438 -38.63 4.04 -0.79
N ALA A 439 -38.24 3.24 0.21
CA ALA A 439 -36.82 2.93 0.48
C ALA A 439 -36.18 2.10 -0.65
N SER A 440 -36.94 1.22 -1.31
CA SER A 440 -36.40 0.38 -2.39
C SER A 440 -36.18 1.13 -3.70
N ARG A 441 -36.73 2.33 -3.84
CA ARG A 441 -36.67 3.15 -5.07
C ARG A 441 -35.23 3.47 -5.50
N LEU A 442 -34.32 3.62 -4.56
CA LEU A 442 -32.91 3.94 -4.80
C LEU A 442 -31.97 2.74 -4.58
N ASP A 443 -32.52 1.52 -4.44
CA ASP A 443 -31.69 0.34 -4.24
C ASP A 443 -30.71 0.14 -5.40
N GLY A 444 -29.43 0.04 -5.08
CA GLY A 444 -28.36 -0.13 -6.04
C GLY A 444 -27.90 1.15 -6.72
N LEU A 445 -28.50 2.30 -6.42
CA LEU A 445 -28.11 3.61 -6.94
C LEU A 445 -27.06 4.26 -6.03
N TYR A 446 -26.03 4.83 -6.63
CA TYR A 446 -25.04 5.71 -6.00
C TYR A 446 -24.58 6.76 -7.00
N ALA A 447 -23.95 7.82 -6.51
CA ALA A 447 -23.47 8.90 -7.36
C ALA A 447 -21.95 9.06 -7.22
N LEU A 448 -21.27 9.29 -8.35
CA LEU A 448 -19.86 9.63 -8.44
C LEU A 448 -19.72 11.08 -8.89
N ALA A 449 -19.00 11.90 -8.11
CA ALA A 449 -18.62 13.25 -8.51
C ALA A 449 -17.38 13.24 -9.37
N THR A 450 -17.32 14.14 -10.34
CA THR A 450 -16.14 14.35 -11.17
C THR A 450 -16.09 15.78 -11.72
N ASN A 451 -14.87 16.27 -11.97
CA ASN A 451 -14.58 17.48 -12.75
C ASN A 451 -13.76 17.14 -14.01
N LEU A 452 -13.76 15.88 -14.44
CA LEU A 452 -13.07 15.48 -15.66
C LEU A 452 -13.62 16.27 -16.87
N PRO A 453 -12.75 16.77 -17.77
CA PRO A 453 -13.20 17.39 -19.01
C PRO A 453 -13.83 16.36 -19.94
N ASP A 454 -14.54 16.83 -20.96
CA ASP A 454 -14.96 15.97 -22.06
C ASP A 454 -13.71 15.46 -22.82
N PRO A 455 -13.69 14.21 -23.29
CA PRO A 455 -12.54 13.60 -23.92
C PRO A 455 -12.27 14.11 -25.37
N GLY A 456 -12.32 15.43 -25.58
CA GLY A 456 -12.07 16.10 -26.86
C GLY A 456 -13.33 16.35 -27.72
N ASP A 457 -13.13 16.89 -28.92
CA ASP A 457 -14.21 17.42 -29.78
C ASP A 457 -15.18 16.37 -30.36
N GLN A 458 -14.93 15.08 -30.15
CA GLN A 458 -15.70 14.01 -30.83
C GLN A 458 -16.68 13.23 -29.94
N ALA A 459 -16.58 13.30 -28.63
CA ALA A 459 -17.52 12.62 -27.74
C ALA A 459 -17.58 13.28 -26.35
N PRO A 460 -18.79 13.47 -25.77
CA PRO A 460 -18.93 13.94 -24.39
C PRO A 460 -18.50 12.85 -23.40
N LEU A 461 -18.04 13.25 -22.20
CA LEU A 461 -17.79 12.33 -21.09
C LEU A 461 -19.08 11.59 -20.73
N THR A 462 -18.99 10.29 -20.59
CA THR A 462 -20.15 9.43 -20.24
C THR A 462 -20.10 8.94 -18.79
N ALA A 463 -21.24 8.53 -18.25
CA ALA A 463 -21.29 7.86 -16.95
C ALA A 463 -20.47 6.55 -16.94
N GLY A 464 -20.35 5.90 -18.10
CA GLY A 464 -19.52 4.70 -18.27
C GLY A 464 -18.03 4.98 -18.10
N ASP A 465 -17.53 6.11 -18.58
CA ASP A 465 -16.12 6.50 -18.43
C ASP A 465 -15.80 6.80 -16.97
N VAL A 466 -16.69 7.50 -16.27
CA VAL A 466 -16.56 7.79 -14.84
C VAL A 466 -16.59 6.49 -14.03
N LEU A 467 -17.50 5.56 -14.35
CA LEU A 467 -17.58 4.25 -13.72
C LEU A 467 -16.32 3.43 -13.93
N LYS A 468 -15.79 3.35 -15.16
CA LYS A 468 -14.56 2.64 -15.49
C LYS A 468 -13.39 3.20 -14.68
N ALA A 469 -13.25 4.53 -14.61
CA ALA A 469 -12.23 5.19 -13.81
C ALA A 469 -12.33 4.81 -12.31
N TYR A 470 -13.54 4.79 -11.76
CA TYR A 470 -13.78 4.50 -10.34
C TYR A 470 -13.57 3.02 -9.98
N LYS A 471 -14.03 2.09 -10.80
CA LYS A 471 -14.08 0.66 -10.45
C LYS A 471 -12.73 -0.04 -10.38
N ASP A 472 -11.66 0.55 -10.86
CA ASP A 472 -10.29 0.02 -10.70
C ASP A 472 -9.76 0.18 -9.24
N GLN A 473 -10.52 0.80 -8.34
CA GLN A 473 -10.13 1.02 -6.93
C GLN A 473 -9.88 -0.27 -6.13
N TRP A 474 -10.46 -1.42 -6.53
CA TRP A 474 -10.18 -2.73 -5.91
C TRP A 474 -8.67 -3.07 -5.86
N ILE A 475 -7.88 -2.49 -6.75
CA ILE A 475 -6.43 -2.65 -6.84
C ILE A 475 -5.76 -2.11 -5.57
N VAL A 476 -6.17 -0.93 -5.09
CA VAL A 476 -5.63 -0.33 -3.86
C VAL A 476 -6.03 -1.15 -2.64
N GLU A 477 -7.28 -1.62 -2.58
CA GLU A 477 -7.74 -2.50 -1.50
C GLU A 477 -6.90 -3.79 -1.43
N GLN A 478 -6.49 -4.33 -2.59
CA GLN A 478 -5.59 -5.49 -2.63
C GLN A 478 -4.21 -5.11 -2.06
N ARG A 479 -3.66 -3.94 -2.41
CA ARG A 479 -2.37 -3.47 -1.86
C ARG A 479 -2.44 -3.26 -0.35
N HIS A 480 -3.58 -2.81 0.20
CA HIS A 480 -3.78 -2.76 1.64
C HIS A 480 -3.76 -4.14 2.31
N ARG A 481 -4.29 -5.17 1.66
CA ARG A 481 -4.18 -6.56 2.13
C ARG A 481 -2.74 -7.04 2.07
N ASP A 482 -2.02 -6.76 0.98
CA ASP A 482 -0.61 -7.12 0.83
C ASP A 482 0.26 -6.46 1.90
N LEU A 483 0.03 -5.17 2.18
CA LEU A 483 0.67 -4.44 3.26
C LEU A 483 0.51 -5.14 4.61
N LYS A 484 -0.72 -5.52 4.96
CA LYS A 484 -1.05 -6.09 6.28
C LYS A 484 -0.64 -7.57 6.40
N GLN A 485 -0.81 -8.35 5.35
CA GLN A 485 -0.66 -9.81 5.39
C GLN A 485 0.68 -10.30 4.85
N THR A 486 1.15 -9.73 3.73
CA THR A 486 2.36 -10.20 3.05
C THR A 486 3.60 -9.51 3.58
N LEU A 487 3.62 -8.18 3.62
CA LEU A 487 4.75 -7.41 4.13
C LEU A 487 4.79 -7.36 5.66
N LYS A 488 3.79 -7.93 6.32
CA LYS A 488 3.69 -8.04 7.77
C LYS A 488 4.08 -6.74 8.46
N VAL A 489 3.40 -5.65 8.10
CA VAL A 489 3.62 -4.35 8.73
C VAL A 489 3.50 -4.42 10.26
N ARG A 490 2.82 -5.43 10.79
CA ARG A 490 2.70 -5.74 12.22
C ARG A 490 3.28 -7.11 12.57
N PRO A 491 3.81 -7.31 13.78
CA PRO A 491 3.94 -6.32 14.86
C PRO A 491 5.12 -5.35 14.65
N ILE A 492 4.94 -4.09 15.09
CA ILE A 492 6.01 -3.07 15.16
C ILE A 492 6.38 -2.94 16.64
N PHE A 493 7.67 -3.16 16.96
CA PHE A 493 8.21 -3.11 18.32
C PHE A 493 8.97 -1.80 18.63
N LEU A 494 8.79 -0.78 17.79
CA LEU A 494 9.43 0.52 17.94
C LEU A 494 8.55 1.44 18.78
N HIS A 495 9.18 2.26 19.62
CA HIS A 495 8.52 3.26 20.48
C HIS A 495 8.90 4.70 20.12
N ASN A 496 9.95 4.92 19.33
CA ASN A 496 10.35 6.22 18.82
C ASN A 496 9.56 6.55 17.56
N ASP A 497 8.93 7.72 17.51
CA ASP A 497 8.07 8.15 16.42
C ASP A 497 8.81 8.25 15.08
N ASP A 498 10.03 8.80 15.07
CA ASP A 498 10.85 8.90 13.85
C ASP A 498 11.15 7.51 13.28
N ARG A 499 11.52 6.55 14.13
CA ARG A 499 11.78 5.17 13.70
C ARG A 499 10.52 4.50 13.16
N ILE A 500 9.35 4.77 13.76
CA ILE A 500 8.06 4.25 13.30
C ILE A 500 7.73 4.81 11.92
N GLU A 501 7.80 6.13 11.75
CA GLU A 501 7.51 6.78 10.46
C GLU A 501 8.47 6.33 9.36
N ALA A 502 9.77 6.28 9.65
CA ALA A 502 10.77 5.83 8.70
C ALA A 502 10.60 4.35 8.33
N LEU A 503 10.27 3.48 9.30
CA LEU A 503 10.00 2.07 9.00
C LEU A 503 8.77 1.92 8.11
N ILE A 504 7.72 2.71 8.34
CA ILE A 504 6.54 2.75 7.46
C ILE A 504 6.92 3.25 6.07
N ALA A 505 7.81 4.24 5.95
CA ALA A 505 8.33 4.68 4.65
C ALA A 505 9.11 3.57 3.92
N VAL A 506 9.96 2.82 4.62
CA VAL A 506 10.68 1.65 4.08
C VAL A 506 9.71 0.56 3.62
N ILE A 507 8.63 0.33 4.36
CA ILE A 507 7.57 -0.60 3.95
C ILE A 507 6.88 -0.10 2.68
N GLY A 508 6.73 1.21 2.50
CA GLY A 508 6.25 1.82 1.26
C GLY A 508 7.17 1.51 0.06
N ILE A 509 8.50 1.54 0.26
CA ILE A 509 9.47 1.11 -0.77
C ILE A 509 9.28 -0.37 -1.12
N ALA A 510 9.12 -1.23 -0.11
CA ALA A 510 8.84 -2.64 -0.34
C ALA A 510 7.51 -2.86 -1.11
N LEU A 511 6.47 -2.08 -0.80
CA LEU A 511 5.18 -2.15 -1.49
C LEU A 511 5.29 -1.69 -2.95
N LEU A 512 6.08 -0.65 -3.23
CA LEU A 512 6.38 -0.22 -4.59
C LEU A 512 7.04 -1.35 -5.40
N ILE A 513 8.10 -1.96 -4.87
CA ILE A 513 8.79 -3.09 -5.52
C ILE A 513 7.84 -4.27 -5.72
N PHE A 514 7.04 -4.60 -4.72
CA PHE A 514 6.04 -5.67 -4.79
C PHE A 514 5.05 -5.44 -5.94
N GLY A 515 4.55 -4.20 -6.09
CA GLY A 515 3.67 -3.82 -7.19
C GLY A 515 4.36 -3.90 -8.56
N LEU A 516 5.60 -3.43 -8.67
CA LEU A 516 6.38 -3.47 -9.92
C LEU A 516 6.63 -4.90 -10.41
N ILE A 517 7.05 -5.81 -9.52
CA ILE A 517 7.25 -7.23 -9.86
C ILE A 517 5.97 -7.84 -10.45
N GLU A 518 4.82 -7.59 -9.81
CA GLU A 518 3.54 -8.13 -10.27
C GLU A 518 3.12 -7.53 -11.61
N ALA A 519 3.21 -6.21 -11.73
CA ALA A 519 2.74 -5.48 -12.91
C ALA A 519 3.61 -5.79 -14.15
N GLU A 520 4.95 -5.79 -14.02
CA GLU A 520 5.83 -6.12 -15.15
C GLU A 520 5.68 -7.56 -15.60
N LEU A 521 5.58 -8.51 -14.65
CA LEU A 521 5.38 -9.91 -15.03
C LEU A 521 4.04 -10.13 -15.74
N ARG A 522 2.97 -9.46 -15.29
CA ARG A 522 1.66 -9.52 -15.96
C ARG A 522 1.70 -8.85 -17.33
N ALA A 523 2.38 -7.71 -17.46
CA ALA A 523 2.55 -7.05 -18.75
C ALA A 523 3.32 -7.91 -19.75
N ALA A 524 4.39 -8.59 -19.31
CA ALA A 524 5.20 -9.47 -20.14
C ALA A 524 4.48 -10.77 -20.55
N LEU A 525 3.55 -11.27 -19.73
CA LEU A 525 2.73 -12.45 -20.05
C LEU A 525 1.52 -12.14 -20.92
N GLY A 526 1.03 -10.91 -20.87
CA GLY A 526 -0.29 -10.50 -21.33
C GLY A 526 -1.34 -10.51 -20.21
N GLU A 527 -2.34 -9.62 -20.35
CA GLU A 527 -3.38 -9.44 -19.34
C GLU A 527 -4.13 -10.75 -19.07
N CYS A 528 -4.24 -11.14 -17.81
CA CYS A 528 -4.95 -12.34 -17.36
C CYS A 528 -4.38 -13.69 -17.81
N VAL A 529 -3.20 -13.76 -18.41
CA VAL A 529 -2.58 -15.02 -18.82
C VAL A 529 -2.00 -15.75 -17.60
N PRO A 530 -2.42 -17.00 -17.32
CA PRO A 530 -1.88 -17.76 -16.21
C PRO A 530 -0.46 -18.28 -16.54
N LEU A 531 0.44 -18.20 -15.55
CA LEU A 531 1.78 -18.76 -15.61
C LEU A 531 1.73 -20.21 -15.09
N PRO A 532 2.08 -21.22 -15.91
CA PRO A 532 2.17 -22.61 -15.47
C PRO A 532 3.24 -22.80 -14.39
N GLY A 533 2.94 -23.61 -13.39
CA GLY A 533 3.90 -23.96 -12.34
C GLY A 533 4.10 -22.92 -11.23
N ILE A 534 3.40 -21.80 -11.26
CA ILE A 534 3.59 -20.72 -10.26
C ILE A 534 2.97 -21.06 -8.89
N LEU A 535 1.96 -21.91 -8.85
CA LEU A 535 1.36 -22.40 -7.61
C LEU A 535 1.92 -23.77 -7.23
N PRO A 536 1.82 -24.18 -5.95
CA PRO A 536 2.15 -25.53 -5.53
C PRO A 536 1.49 -26.58 -6.43
N GLU A 537 2.12 -27.75 -6.55
CA GLU A 537 1.65 -28.87 -7.40
C GLU A 537 1.66 -28.56 -8.90
N GLY A 538 2.41 -27.54 -9.35
CA GLY A 538 2.54 -27.17 -10.75
C GLY A 538 1.32 -26.50 -11.37
N ARG A 539 0.33 -26.09 -10.58
CA ARG A 539 -0.88 -25.41 -11.07
C ARG A 539 -0.56 -24.04 -11.66
N ALA A 540 -1.28 -23.71 -12.72
CA ALA A 540 -1.20 -22.41 -13.37
C ALA A 540 -2.11 -21.37 -12.66
N ALA A 541 -1.64 -20.13 -12.54
CA ALA A 541 -2.44 -19.00 -12.07
C ALA A 541 -1.94 -17.68 -12.67
N VAL A 542 -2.80 -16.67 -12.69
CA VAL A 542 -2.36 -15.29 -12.97
C VAL A 542 -1.37 -14.88 -11.87
N PRO A 543 -0.17 -14.44 -12.22
CA PRO A 543 0.88 -14.18 -11.23
C PRO A 543 0.46 -13.10 -10.25
N THR A 544 0.75 -13.35 -8.97
CA THR A 544 0.77 -12.32 -7.92
C THR A 544 2.21 -12.19 -7.43
N ALA A 545 2.62 -11.01 -6.98
CA ALA A 545 3.97 -10.83 -6.45
C ALA A 545 4.29 -11.83 -5.33
N ARG A 546 3.31 -12.16 -4.48
CA ARG A 546 3.47 -13.21 -3.45
C ARG A 546 3.84 -14.56 -4.05
N ALA A 547 3.13 -15.02 -5.08
CA ALA A 547 3.40 -16.30 -5.73
C ALA A 547 4.74 -16.28 -6.46
N VAL A 548 5.08 -15.15 -7.09
CA VAL A 548 6.37 -14.95 -7.75
C VAL A 548 7.52 -15.06 -6.75
N LEU A 549 7.46 -14.36 -5.63
CA LEU A 549 8.50 -14.42 -4.60
C LEU A 549 8.60 -15.81 -3.98
N ALA A 550 7.46 -16.44 -3.66
CA ALA A 550 7.42 -17.79 -3.10
C ALA A 550 7.98 -18.87 -4.07
N ALA A 551 7.89 -18.66 -5.39
CA ALA A 551 8.47 -19.57 -6.36
C ALA A 551 10.00 -19.69 -6.26
N PHE A 552 10.66 -18.75 -5.59
CA PHE A 552 12.11 -18.74 -5.35
C PHE A 552 12.49 -19.23 -3.95
N ASP A 553 11.53 -19.55 -3.09
CA ASP A 553 11.83 -20.10 -1.77
C ASP A 553 12.71 -21.35 -1.88
N GLY A 554 13.71 -21.45 -1.01
CA GLY A 554 14.66 -22.57 -1.00
C GLY A 554 15.79 -22.51 -2.03
N LEU A 555 15.82 -21.49 -2.92
CA LEU A 555 16.96 -21.30 -3.82
C LEU A 555 18.19 -20.86 -3.02
N GLU A 556 19.31 -21.57 -3.17
CA GLU A 556 20.54 -21.29 -2.44
C GLU A 556 21.74 -21.08 -3.38
N LEU A 557 22.71 -20.35 -2.90
CA LEU A 557 24.07 -20.34 -3.45
C LEU A 557 25.01 -21.18 -2.58
N THR A 558 26.07 -21.68 -3.20
CA THR A 558 27.13 -22.41 -2.52
C THR A 558 28.50 -21.83 -2.88
N TYR A 559 29.33 -21.57 -1.89
CA TYR A 559 30.71 -21.21 -2.10
C TYR A 559 31.52 -22.46 -2.48
N THR A 560 32.23 -22.39 -3.61
CA THR A 560 33.14 -23.45 -4.07
C THR A 560 34.56 -22.90 -4.19
N PRO A 561 35.59 -23.73 -4.30
CA PRO A 561 36.95 -23.25 -4.56
C PRO A 561 37.07 -22.42 -5.86
N ALA A 562 36.21 -22.65 -6.83
CA ALA A 562 36.17 -21.96 -8.12
C ALA A 562 35.32 -20.65 -8.09
N GLY A 563 34.62 -20.40 -7.01
CA GLY A 563 33.71 -19.24 -6.86
C GLY A 563 32.32 -19.63 -6.37
N ILE A 564 31.35 -18.74 -6.54
CA ILE A 564 29.97 -18.95 -6.12
C ILE A 564 29.20 -19.65 -7.25
N VAL A 565 28.42 -20.65 -6.90
CA VAL A 565 27.47 -21.33 -7.80
C VAL A 565 26.05 -21.27 -7.21
N LEU A 566 25.07 -21.11 -8.07
CA LEU A 566 23.65 -21.10 -7.73
C LEU A 566 23.06 -22.50 -7.85
N ASP A 567 22.10 -22.84 -7.01
CA ASP A 567 21.30 -24.06 -7.21
C ASP A 567 20.62 -24.05 -8.58
N ARG A 568 20.33 -25.25 -9.10
CA ARG A 568 19.66 -25.37 -10.40
C ARG A 568 18.25 -24.78 -10.34
N LEU A 569 17.97 -23.85 -11.25
CA LEU A 569 16.66 -23.22 -11.34
C LEU A 569 15.59 -24.19 -11.86
N SER A 570 14.40 -24.10 -11.30
CA SER A 570 13.23 -24.77 -11.86
C SER A 570 12.77 -24.10 -13.18
N PRO A 571 11.98 -24.78 -14.01
CA PRO A 571 11.45 -24.19 -15.25
C PRO A 571 10.67 -22.90 -15.02
N VAL A 572 9.87 -22.81 -13.94
CA VAL A 572 9.10 -21.61 -13.62
C VAL A 572 9.99 -20.44 -13.18
N GLN A 573 11.06 -20.71 -12.41
CA GLN A 573 12.03 -19.69 -12.00
C GLN A 573 12.76 -19.11 -13.23
N ARG A 574 13.24 -19.96 -14.14
CA ARG A 574 13.84 -19.51 -15.41
C ARG A 574 12.88 -18.66 -16.24
N ARG A 575 11.63 -19.10 -16.34
CA ARG A 575 10.61 -18.36 -17.09
C ARG A 575 10.33 -16.99 -16.48
N ILE A 576 10.23 -16.89 -15.15
CA ILE A 576 10.04 -15.62 -14.45
C ILE A 576 11.22 -14.69 -14.70
N LEU A 577 12.47 -15.16 -14.51
CA LEU A 577 13.67 -14.33 -14.72
C LEU A 577 13.78 -13.85 -16.17
N ALA A 578 13.46 -14.71 -17.15
CA ALA A 578 13.47 -14.34 -18.56
C ALA A 578 12.40 -13.29 -18.90
N LEU A 579 11.19 -13.39 -18.32
CA LEU A 579 10.11 -12.43 -18.53
C LEU A 579 10.38 -11.08 -17.88
N LEU A 580 11.13 -11.05 -16.78
CA LEU A 580 11.49 -9.83 -16.05
C LEU A 580 12.87 -9.27 -16.46
N ASP A 581 13.54 -9.89 -17.44
CA ASP A 581 14.89 -9.55 -17.89
C ASP A 581 15.92 -9.46 -16.75
N ILE A 582 15.87 -10.45 -15.84
CA ILE A 582 16.76 -10.51 -14.68
C ILE A 582 17.94 -11.45 -14.98
N PRO A 583 19.18 -10.93 -15.10
CA PRO A 583 20.35 -11.74 -15.31
C PRO A 583 20.74 -12.53 -14.06
N LEU A 584 21.26 -13.74 -14.25
CA LEU A 584 21.82 -14.52 -13.17
C LEU A 584 23.20 -13.95 -12.76
N PRO A 585 23.42 -13.65 -11.48
CA PRO A 585 24.70 -13.13 -11.01
C PRO A 585 25.79 -14.20 -10.90
N TRP A 586 25.42 -15.48 -10.87
CA TRP A 586 26.33 -16.62 -10.75
C TRP A 586 25.91 -17.77 -11.66
N PRO A 587 26.85 -18.65 -12.07
CA PRO A 587 26.52 -19.86 -12.82
C PRO A 587 25.68 -20.82 -11.96
N GLU A 588 24.81 -21.57 -12.61
CA GLU A 588 24.10 -22.68 -11.99
C GLU A 588 25.03 -23.87 -11.73
N LYS A 589 24.74 -24.68 -10.71
CA LYS A 589 25.39 -25.96 -10.50
C LYS A 589 25.27 -26.85 -11.75
N PRO A 590 26.33 -27.56 -12.16
CA PRO A 590 26.24 -28.53 -13.24
C PRO A 590 25.18 -29.59 -12.94
N ALA A 591 24.73 -30.25 -14.01
CA ALA A 591 23.67 -31.25 -13.93
C ALA A 591 24.11 -32.48 -13.13
#